data_fdbe3e0e7e31a5add1a118b9802c9c91
#
_entry.id   fdbe3e0e7e31a5add1a118b9802c9c91
#
_cell.length_a   1.000
_cell.length_b   1.000
_cell.length_c   1.000
_cell.angle_alpha   90.00
_cell.angle_beta   90.00
_cell.angle_gamma   90.00
#
_symmetry.space_group_name_H-M   'P 1'
#
loop_
_entity.id
_entity.type
_entity.pdbx_description
1 polymer ?
#
loop_
_entity_poly.entity_id
_entity_poly.type
_entity_poly.pdbx_seq_one_letter_code
_entity_poly.pdbx_strand_id
1 'polypeptide(L)'
;TRQALGRDKFLERVWQWKEKSGGSITNQLKRLGASCDWSRERFTLDKGLNDAVTKVFVELYQEGLIYRDKRLVNWDPQFQTAISDLEVENKEVKGHFWHFKYPLADGVTYQYPTQIDETGKPAVFEERDYIVVATTRPETMLGDTGVAVHPNDERYQALIGKMVKLPLTGRLVPIVADEYADPAQGSGAVKITPAHDFNDYQVGKRNKLDMIN
;
A
#
# COMPACT_ATOMS: atom_id res chain seq x y z
N THR A 1 8.13 25.38 16.88
CA THR A 1 8.02 24.08 16.20
C THR A 1 9.11 23.96 15.14
N ARG A 2 9.46 22.73 14.72
CA ARG A 2 10.44 22.48 13.63
C ARG A 2 10.02 23.17 12.32
N GLN A 3 8.72 23.19 12.02
CA GLN A 3 8.17 23.83 10.83
C GLN A 3 8.36 25.35 10.84
N ALA A 4 8.17 26.00 11.99
CA ALA A 4 8.37 27.44 12.11
C ALA A 4 9.85 27.87 12.02
N LEU A 5 10.78 27.01 12.43
CA LEU A 5 12.22 27.27 12.35
C LEU A 5 12.81 27.01 10.97
N GLY A 6 12.23 26.11 10.20
CA GLY A 6 12.85 25.54 9.02
C GLY A 6 13.98 24.56 9.35
N ARG A 7 14.42 23.77 8.34
CA ARG A 7 15.35 22.65 8.52
C ARG A 7 16.69 23.06 9.14
N ASP A 8 17.31 24.08 8.60
CA ASP A 8 18.69 24.43 8.98
C ASP A 8 18.79 24.93 10.42
N LYS A 9 17.92 25.86 10.81
CA LYS A 9 17.85 26.37 12.18
C LYS A 9 17.41 25.31 13.19
N PHE A 10 16.57 24.37 12.76
CA PHE A 10 16.18 23.25 13.59
C PHE A 10 17.35 22.31 13.84
N LEU A 11 18.13 21.95 12.81
CA LEU A 11 19.32 21.10 12.94
C LEU A 11 20.38 21.77 13.82
N GLU A 12 20.64 23.05 13.62
CA GLU A 12 21.56 23.82 14.47
C GLU A 12 21.16 23.71 15.96
N ARG A 13 19.86 23.85 16.26
CA ARG A 13 19.35 23.74 17.63
C ARG A 13 19.48 22.33 18.21
N VAL A 14 19.30 21.31 17.37
CA VAL A 14 19.49 19.90 17.76
C VAL A 14 20.96 19.62 18.09
N TRP A 15 21.90 20.11 17.29
CA TRP A 15 23.32 19.97 17.57
C TRP A 15 23.75 20.69 18.83
N GLN A 16 23.28 21.91 19.08
CA GLN A 16 23.50 22.62 20.34
C GLN A 16 22.98 21.83 21.55
N TRP A 17 21.81 21.20 21.43
CA TRP A 17 21.28 20.34 22.48
C TRP A 17 22.12 19.09 22.69
N LYS A 18 22.58 18.45 21.62
CA LYS A 18 23.50 17.30 21.69
C LYS A 18 24.78 17.63 22.44
N GLU A 19 25.40 18.77 22.17
CA GLU A 19 26.62 19.21 22.89
C GLU A 19 26.34 19.45 24.38
N LYS A 20 25.23 20.10 24.68
CA LYS A 20 24.87 20.41 26.08
C LYS A 20 24.53 19.16 26.90
N SER A 21 23.80 18.20 26.30
CA SER A 21 23.19 17.07 27.03
C SER A 21 23.87 15.73 26.75
N GLY A 22 24.57 15.57 25.62
CA GLY A 22 25.13 14.29 25.18
C GLY A 22 26.19 13.71 26.10
N GLY A 23 26.99 14.54 26.79
CA GLY A 23 27.98 14.09 27.74
C GLY A 23 27.43 13.65 29.10
N SER A 24 26.16 13.87 29.37
CA SER A 24 25.57 13.58 30.69
C SER A 24 25.57 12.09 31.01
N ILE A 25 25.16 11.25 30.06
CA ILE A 25 25.14 9.79 30.24
C ILE A 25 26.53 9.21 30.43
N THR A 26 27.51 9.68 29.67
CA THR A 26 28.93 9.26 29.79
C THR A 26 29.49 9.61 31.15
N ASN A 27 29.22 10.81 31.63
CA ASN A 27 29.65 11.24 32.96
C ASN A 27 28.99 10.45 34.10
N GLN A 28 27.69 10.11 33.93
CA GLN A 28 26.97 9.27 34.90
C GLN A 28 27.56 7.86 34.96
N LEU A 29 27.82 7.25 33.80
CA LEU A 29 28.44 5.93 33.71
C LEU A 29 29.83 5.89 34.32
N LYS A 30 30.67 6.92 34.10
CA LYS A 30 31.98 7.05 34.73
C LYS A 30 31.85 7.09 36.27
N ARG A 31 30.87 7.83 36.79
CA ARG A 31 30.61 7.89 38.24
C ARG A 31 30.10 6.57 38.84
N LEU A 32 29.38 5.77 38.04
CA LEU A 32 28.96 4.43 38.43
C LEU A 32 30.08 3.38 38.35
N GLY A 33 31.28 3.77 37.88
CA GLY A 33 32.43 2.88 37.78
C GLY A 33 32.39 1.94 36.54
N ALA A 34 31.64 2.29 35.52
CA ALA A 34 31.65 1.52 34.29
C ALA A 34 33.02 1.58 33.61
N SER A 35 33.59 0.42 33.27
CA SER A 35 34.90 0.25 32.65
C SER A 35 34.78 0.20 31.13
N CYS A 36 34.63 1.36 30.48
CA CYS A 36 34.64 1.51 29.03
C CYS A 36 35.91 2.26 28.59
N ASP A 37 36.29 2.05 27.33
CA ASP A 37 37.32 2.89 26.72
C ASP A 37 36.71 4.23 26.27
N TRP A 38 36.68 5.18 27.14
CA TRP A 38 36.09 6.52 26.93
C TRP A 38 36.81 7.33 25.85
N SER A 39 38.02 6.97 25.43
CA SER A 39 38.73 7.62 24.35
C SER A 39 38.15 7.27 22.97
N ARG A 40 37.41 6.18 22.89
CA ARG A 40 36.74 5.71 21.66
C ARG A 40 35.24 5.96 21.68
N GLU A 41 34.80 6.92 22.47
CA GLU A 41 33.39 7.33 22.44
C GLU A 41 32.98 7.79 21.03
N ARG A 42 31.86 7.24 20.51
CA ARG A 42 31.33 7.56 19.20
C ARG A 42 29.86 7.94 19.33
N PHE A 43 29.43 8.85 18.47
CA PHE A 43 28.04 9.21 18.28
C PHE A 43 27.56 8.69 16.94
N THR A 44 26.40 8.03 16.92
CA THR A 44 25.88 7.35 15.70
C THR A 44 25.76 8.26 14.47
N LEU A 45 25.63 9.57 14.68
CA LEU A 45 25.54 10.57 13.60
C LEU A 45 26.84 11.38 13.44
N ASP A 46 27.97 10.94 14.05
CA ASP A 46 29.25 11.61 13.82
C ASP A 46 29.74 11.41 12.38
N LYS A 47 30.65 12.28 11.95
CA LYS A 47 31.14 12.27 10.57
C LYS A 47 31.71 10.92 10.16
N GLY A 48 32.51 10.28 11.00
CA GLY A 48 33.16 9.01 10.65
C GLY A 48 32.17 7.86 10.48
N LEU A 49 31.15 7.75 11.34
CA LEU A 49 30.09 6.76 11.19
C LEU A 49 29.18 7.09 10.01
N ASN A 50 28.89 8.36 9.76
CA ASN A 50 28.12 8.77 8.58
C ASN A 50 28.85 8.39 7.29
N ASP A 51 30.16 8.64 7.19
CA ASP A 51 30.97 8.26 6.04
C ASP A 51 30.96 6.74 5.82
N ALA A 52 31.07 5.94 6.91
CA ALA A 52 31.03 4.48 6.85
C ALA A 52 29.67 3.96 6.38
N VAL A 53 28.57 4.50 6.92
CA VAL A 53 27.21 4.13 6.50
C VAL A 53 26.97 4.50 5.04
N THR A 54 27.40 5.68 4.60
CA THR A 54 27.28 6.10 3.21
C THR A 54 28.05 5.19 2.28
N LYS A 55 29.27 4.80 2.67
CA LYS A 55 30.10 3.86 1.87
C LYS A 55 29.39 2.52 1.70
N VAL A 56 28.95 1.91 2.79
CA VAL A 56 28.23 0.61 2.75
C VAL A 56 26.95 0.70 1.92
N PHE A 57 26.18 1.78 2.08
CA PHE A 57 24.98 1.99 1.29
C PHE A 57 25.26 2.04 -0.21
N VAL A 58 26.31 2.76 -0.62
CA VAL A 58 26.72 2.86 -2.03
C VAL A 58 27.20 1.51 -2.57
N GLU A 59 27.99 0.76 -1.80
CA GLU A 59 28.45 -0.58 -2.19
C GLU A 59 27.27 -1.53 -2.40
N LEU A 60 26.32 -1.60 -1.46
CA LEU A 60 25.12 -2.43 -1.58
C LEU A 60 24.24 -2.05 -2.79
N TYR A 61 24.15 -0.77 -3.10
CA TYR A 61 23.44 -0.30 -4.29
C TYR A 61 24.17 -0.74 -5.59
N GLN A 62 25.48 -0.60 -5.65
CA GLN A 62 26.30 -1.03 -6.80
C GLN A 62 26.24 -2.53 -7.03
N GLU A 63 26.15 -3.33 -5.95
CA GLU A 63 25.97 -4.79 -6.00
C GLU A 63 24.53 -5.21 -6.37
N GLY A 64 23.59 -4.26 -6.49
CA GLY A 64 22.19 -4.53 -6.79
C GLY A 64 21.37 -5.14 -5.65
N LEU A 65 21.92 -5.15 -4.42
CA LEU A 65 21.25 -5.70 -3.23
C LEU A 65 20.18 -4.76 -2.66
N ILE A 66 20.30 -3.48 -2.93
CA ILE A 66 19.27 -2.49 -2.60
C ILE A 66 18.89 -1.73 -3.85
N TYR A 67 17.63 -1.29 -3.90
CA TYR A 67 17.07 -0.55 -5.03
C TYR A 67 16.06 0.48 -4.54
N ARG A 68 15.75 1.44 -5.39
CA ARG A 68 14.74 2.47 -5.11
C ARG A 68 13.43 2.10 -5.80
N ASP A 69 12.36 1.95 -5.01
CA ASP A 69 11.03 1.67 -5.51
C ASP A 69 9.96 2.32 -4.60
N LYS A 70 8.71 2.35 -5.07
CA LYS A 70 7.56 2.73 -4.25
C LYS A 70 7.12 1.55 -3.41
N ARG A 71 6.76 1.82 -2.17
CA ARG A 71 6.23 0.83 -1.24
C ARG A 71 5.07 1.43 -0.45
N LEU A 72 4.04 0.63 -0.18
CA LEU A 72 3.00 1.01 0.77
C LEU A 72 3.58 1.08 2.17
N VAL A 73 3.17 2.12 2.90
CA VAL A 73 3.51 2.32 4.30
C VAL A 73 2.26 2.74 5.07
N ASN A 74 2.22 2.42 6.36
CA ASN A 74 1.24 3.01 7.25
C ASN A 74 1.56 4.48 7.45
N TRP A 75 0.56 5.35 7.36
CA TRP A 75 0.72 6.79 7.35
C TRP A 75 -0.17 7.44 8.41
N ASP A 76 0.41 8.28 9.26
CA ASP A 76 -0.32 9.12 10.19
C ASP A 76 -0.59 10.50 9.56
N PRO A 77 -1.86 10.85 9.26
CA PRO A 77 -2.18 12.12 8.60
C PRO A 77 -2.04 13.32 9.54
N GLN A 78 -2.09 13.14 10.86
CA GLN A 78 -1.91 14.22 11.83
C GLN A 78 -0.44 14.60 11.97
N PHE A 79 0.44 13.62 12.10
CA PHE A 79 1.89 13.85 12.17
C PHE A 79 2.55 13.97 10.81
N GLN A 80 1.84 13.62 9.74
CA GLN A 80 2.34 13.63 8.37
C GLN A 80 3.65 12.84 8.23
N THR A 81 3.63 11.61 8.72
CA THR A 81 4.77 10.71 8.71
C THR A 81 4.35 9.26 8.53
N ALA A 82 5.26 8.46 7.97
CA ALA A 82 5.14 7.01 8.02
C ALA A 82 5.31 6.54 9.47
N ILE A 83 4.57 5.49 9.83
CA ILE A 83 4.63 4.83 11.12
C ILE A 83 4.96 3.36 10.93
N SER A 84 5.54 2.74 11.96
CA SER A 84 5.84 1.31 11.99
C SER A 84 4.56 0.47 12.08
N ASP A 85 4.56 -0.72 11.51
CA ASP A 85 3.45 -1.66 11.63
C ASP A 85 3.13 -2.02 13.09
N LEU A 86 4.13 -1.96 13.98
CA LEU A 86 3.94 -2.19 15.42
C LEU A 86 3.18 -1.07 16.13
N GLU A 87 3.06 0.10 15.51
CA GLU A 87 2.34 1.26 16.06
C GLU A 87 0.87 1.28 15.58
N VAL A 88 0.48 0.35 14.71
CA VAL A 88 -0.88 0.25 14.17
C VAL A 88 -1.71 -0.69 15.03
N GLU A 89 -2.76 -0.17 15.63
CA GLU A 89 -3.75 -0.94 16.36
C GLU A 89 -4.96 -1.24 15.47
N ASN A 90 -5.21 -2.53 15.20
CA ASN A 90 -6.41 -2.95 14.49
C ASN A 90 -7.60 -2.95 15.44
N LYS A 91 -8.69 -2.28 15.03
CA LYS A 91 -9.95 -2.25 15.79
C LYS A 91 -11.07 -2.79 14.93
N GLU A 92 -11.85 -3.72 15.48
CA GLU A 92 -13.08 -4.18 14.83
C GLU A 92 -14.13 -3.08 14.86
N VAL A 93 -14.69 -2.77 13.70
CA VAL A 93 -15.79 -1.82 13.55
C VAL A 93 -16.92 -2.46 12.74
N LYS A 94 -18.16 -2.05 13.02
CA LYS A 94 -19.30 -2.44 12.18
C LYS A 94 -19.21 -1.70 10.86
N GLY A 95 -18.98 -2.43 9.78
CA GLY A 95 -18.89 -1.91 8.42
C GLY A 95 -20.07 -2.37 7.54
N HIS A 96 -20.04 -1.94 6.30
CA HIS A 96 -20.98 -2.34 5.27
C HIS A 96 -20.22 -2.87 4.06
N PHE A 97 -20.87 -3.75 3.32
CA PHE A 97 -20.37 -4.25 2.07
C PHE A 97 -21.08 -3.52 0.93
N TRP A 98 -20.37 -2.62 0.26
CA TRP A 98 -20.91 -1.76 -0.77
C TRP A 98 -20.74 -2.40 -2.15
N HIS A 99 -21.81 -2.40 -2.96
CA HIS A 99 -21.79 -2.96 -4.30
C HIS A 99 -21.87 -1.84 -5.34
N PHE A 100 -20.90 -1.76 -6.22
CA PHE A 100 -20.83 -0.77 -7.29
C PHE A 100 -20.94 -1.43 -8.65
N LYS A 101 -21.70 -0.82 -9.56
CA LYS A 101 -21.73 -1.19 -10.96
C LYS A 101 -20.66 -0.42 -11.72
N TYR A 102 -19.72 -1.13 -12.32
CA TYR A 102 -18.73 -0.56 -13.23
C TYR A 102 -19.15 -0.89 -14.66
N PRO A 103 -19.61 0.12 -15.44
CA PRO A 103 -20.03 -0.09 -16.82
C PRO A 103 -18.88 -0.65 -17.67
N LEU A 104 -19.17 -1.64 -18.49
CA LEU A 104 -18.24 -2.15 -19.49
C LEU A 104 -18.03 -1.08 -20.58
N ALA A 105 -16.79 -0.97 -21.07
CA ALA A 105 -16.47 -0.05 -22.16
C ALA A 105 -16.87 -0.65 -23.51
N ASP A 106 -16.91 0.20 -24.54
CA ASP A 106 -17.05 -0.17 -25.96
C ASP A 106 -18.30 -1.00 -26.29
N GLY A 107 -19.37 -0.87 -25.48
CA GLY A 107 -20.63 -1.58 -25.70
C GLY A 107 -20.53 -3.10 -25.46
N VAL A 108 -19.51 -3.56 -24.73
CA VAL A 108 -19.37 -4.98 -24.37
C VAL A 108 -20.51 -5.38 -23.44
N THR A 109 -21.14 -6.52 -23.73
CA THR A 109 -22.12 -7.18 -22.86
C THR A 109 -21.70 -8.61 -22.59
N TYR A 110 -22.25 -9.22 -21.54
CA TYR A 110 -22.03 -10.62 -21.21
C TYR A 110 -23.24 -11.24 -20.53
N GLN A 111 -23.30 -12.57 -20.53
CA GLN A 111 -24.38 -13.33 -19.90
C GLN A 111 -24.01 -13.66 -18.47
N TYR A 112 -24.72 -13.08 -17.51
CA TYR A 112 -24.51 -13.33 -16.09
C TYR A 112 -25.54 -14.32 -15.57
N PRO A 113 -25.15 -15.44 -14.91
CA PRO A 113 -26.08 -16.40 -14.35
C PRO A 113 -26.78 -15.80 -13.12
N THR A 114 -28.11 -15.79 -13.14
CA THR A 114 -28.94 -15.27 -12.04
C THR A 114 -29.58 -16.36 -11.20
N GLN A 115 -29.75 -17.56 -11.76
CA GLN A 115 -30.29 -18.72 -11.06
C GLN A 115 -29.48 -19.96 -11.37
N ILE A 116 -29.36 -20.83 -10.40
CA ILE A 116 -28.70 -22.12 -10.49
C ILE A 116 -29.79 -23.19 -10.34
N ASP A 117 -29.74 -24.21 -11.16
CA ASP A 117 -30.67 -25.36 -11.10
C ASP A 117 -30.32 -26.31 -9.92
N GLU A 118 -31.15 -27.33 -9.71
CA GLU A 118 -30.96 -28.34 -8.68
C GLU A 118 -29.66 -29.16 -8.83
N THR A 119 -29.04 -29.11 -10.01
CA THR A 119 -27.77 -29.78 -10.33
C THR A 119 -26.54 -28.87 -10.13
N GLY A 120 -26.75 -27.60 -9.72
CA GLY A 120 -25.69 -26.62 -9.55
C GLY A 120 -25.25 -25.92 -10.83
N LYS A 121 -26.00 -26.07 -11.93
CA LYS A 121 -25.68 -25.41 -13.20
C LYS A 121 -26.49 -24.13 -13.39
N PRO A 122 -25.93 -23.12 -14.08
CA PRO A 122 -26.65 -21.91 -14.44
C PRO A 122 -27.90 -22.23 -15.29
N ALA A 123 -29.07 -21.80 -14.82
CA ALA A 123 -30.35 -22.05 -15.49
C ALA A 123 -30.95 -20.80 -16.14
N VAL A 124 -30.71 -19.62 -15.56
CA VAL A 124 -31.23 -18.35 -16.08
C VAL A 124 -30.08 -17.36 -16.20
N PHE A 125 -30.02 -16.67 -17.32
CA PHE A 125 -29.00 -15.66 -17.60
C PHE A 125 -29.64 -14.28 -17.80
N GLU A 126 -28.90 -13.26 -17.37
CA GLU A 126 -29.21 -11.84 -17.61
C GLU A 126 -28.09 -11.25 -18.46
N GLU A 127 -28.43 -10.54 -19.53
CA GLU A 127 -27.43 -9.75 -20.26
C GLU A 127 -27.07 -8.50 -19.48
N ARG A 128 -25.79 -8.29 -19.25
CA ARG A 128 -25.26 -7.15 -18.49
C ARG A 128 -24.20 -6.39 -19.29
N ASP A 129 -24.29 -5.07 -19.19
CA ASP A 129 -23.31 -4.11 -19.72
C ASP A 129 -22.41 -3.53 -18.60
N TYR A 130 -22.43 -4.15 -17.43
CA TYR A 130 -21.66 -3.75 -16.26
C TYR A 130 -21.17 -4.95 -15.46
N ILE A 131 -20.05 -4.78 -14.75
CA ILE A 131 -19.61 -5.72 -13.72
C ILE A 131 -19.89 -5.12 -12.33
N VAL A 132 -20.27 -5.97 -11.36
CA VAL A 132 -20.48 -5.54 -9.97
C VAL A 132 -19.22 -5.85 -9.17
N VAL A 133 -18.69 -4.85 -8.51
CA VAL A 133 -17.61 -5.02 -7.52
C VAL A 133 -18.15 -4.78 -6.12
N ALA A 134 -17.62 -5.50 -5.13
CA ALA A 134 -18.02 -5.37 -3.73
C ALA A 134 -16.82 -4.92 -2.89
N THR A 135 -17.03 -3.95 -2.00
CA THR A 135 -15.96 -3.39 -1.17
C THR A 135 -16.44 -2.94 0.19
N THR A 136 -15.58 -3.03 1.19
CA THR A 136 -15.80 -2.42 2.52
C THR A 136 -15.26 -0.98 2.59
N ARG A 137 -14.47 -0.54 1.58
CA ARG A 137 -13.81 0.78 1.53
C ARG A 137 -14.19 1.54 0.26
N PRO A 138 -15.43 2.07 0.18
CA PRO A 138 -15.94 2.75 -1.01
C PRO A 138 -15.13 4.00 -1.38
N GLU A 139 -14.52 4.66 -0.39
CA GLU A 139 -13.71 5.89 -0.57
C GLU A 139 -12.49 5.67 -1.46
N THR A 140 -11.93 4.46 -1.50
CA THR A 140 -10.74 4.17 -2.30
C THR A 140 -11.04 3.95 -3.78
N MET A 141 -12.32 3.88 -4.18
CA MET A 141 -12.74 3.66 -5.57
C MET A 141 -12.10 4.65 -6.55
N LEU A 142 -11.92 5.89 -6.15
CA LEU A 142 -11.32 6.91 -7.02
C LEU A 142 -9.88 6.60 -7.43
N GLY A 143 -9.18 5.79 -6.64
CA GLY A 143 -7.82 5.30 -6.90
C GLY A 143 -7.76 3.93 -7.61
N ASP A 144 -8.90 3.35 -8.02
CA ASP A 144 -8.90 2.06 -8.69
C ASP A 144 -8.20 2.12 -10.04
N THR A 145 -7.40 1.10 -10.31
CA THR A 145 -6.67 0.96 -11.57
C THR A 145 -6.89 -0.38 -12.25
N GLY A 146 -7.73 -1.23 -11.67
CA GLY A 146 -8.16 -2.48 -12.24
C GLY A 146 -9.35 -3.11 -11.53
N VAL A 147 -9.91 -4.12 -12.15
CA VAL A 147 -10.87 -5.06 -11.54
C VAL A 147 -10.28 -6.46 -11.70
N ALA A 148 -10.11 -7.19 -10.61
CA ALA A 148 -9.66 -8.57 -10.64
C ALA A 148 -10.86 -9.53 -10.62
N VAL A 149 -10.76 -10.59 -11.42
CA VAL A 149 -11.66 -11.73 -11.43
C VAL A 149 -10.83 -13.01 -11.39
N HIS A 150 -11.36 -14.06 -10.79
CA HIS A 150 -10.63 -15.32 -10.75
C HIS A 150 -10.51 -15.93 -12.15
N PRO A 151 -9.34 -16.45 -12.56
CA PRO A 151 -9.12 -16.97 -13.91
C PRO A 151 -10.07 -18.12 -14.30
N ASN A 152 -10.55 -18.88 -13.30
CA ASN A 152 -11.47 -20.02 -13.51
C ASN A 152 -12.93 -19.66 -13.22
N ASP A 153 -13.26 -18.39 -13.00
CA ASP A 153 -14.66 -17.97 -12.82
C ASP A 153 -15.35 -17.81 -14.17
N GLU A 154 -16.13 -18.82 -14.55
CA GLU A 154 -16.84 -18.87 -15.84
C GLU A 154 -17.75 -17.66 -16.07
N ARG A 155 -18.24 -17.00 -14.99
CA ARG A 155 -19.08 -15.80 -15.09
C ARG A 155 -18.36 -14.64 -15.77
N TYR A 156 -17.04 -14.54 -15.60
CA TYR A 156 -16.24 -13.37 -16.01
C TYR A 156 -15.11 -13.67 -16.99
N GLN A 157 -14.88 -14.94 -17.35
CA GLN A 157 -13.78 -15.32 -18.27
C GLN A 157 -13.81 -14.52 -19.58
N ALA A 158 -14.98 -14.29 -20.16
CA ALA A 158 -15.13 -13.51 -21.39
C ALA A 158 -14.79 -12.02 -21.23
N LEU A 159 -14.71 -11.53 -20.00
CA LEU A 159 -14.42 -10.14 -19.68
C LEU A 159 -12.94 -9.88 -19.41
N ILE A 160 -12.13 -10.92 -19.22
CA ILE A 160 -10.68 -10.76 -18.97
C ILE A 160 -10.03 -10.02 -20.15
N GLY A 161 -9.29 -8.96 -19.85
CA GLY A 161 -8.68 -8.08 -20.84
C GLY A 161 -9.61 -7.01 -21.41
N LYS A 162 -10.90 -7.01 -21.08
CA LYS A 162 -11.82 -5.91 -21.40
C LYS A 162 -11.63 -4.75 -20.43
N MET A 163 -12.20 -3.60 -20.77
CA MET A 163 -12.12 -2.40 -19.97
C MET A 163 -13.46 -2.09 -19.31
N VAL A 164 -13.42 -1.56 -18.11
CA VAL A 164 -14.57 -0.94 -17.45
C VAL A 164 -14.34 0.56 -17.29
N LYS A 165 -15.44 1.29 -17.25
CA LYS A 165 -15.43 2.73 -16.99
C LYS A 165 -15.64 2.96 -15.48
N LEU A 166 -14.64 3.50 -14.82
CA LEU A 166 -14.70 3.80 -13.40
C LEU A 166 -15.77 4.88 -13.14
N PRO A 167 -16.75 4.63 -12.28
CA PRO A 167 -17.77 5.63 -11.94
C PRO A 167 -17.16 6.95 -11.45
N LEU A 168 -17.85 8.03 -11.64
CA LEU A 168 -17.48 9.41 -11.30
C LEU A 168 -16.29 9.99 -12.09
N THR A 169 -15.23 9.22 -12.31
CA THR A 169 -14.02 9.71 -12.98
C THR A 169 -14.06 9.50 -14.49
N GLY A 170 -14.77 8.47 -14.95
CA GLY A 170 -14.80 8.06 -16.36
C GLY A 170 -13.52 7.38 -16.85
N ARG A 171 -12.52 7.17 -15.97
CA ARG A 171 -11.27 6.48 -16.31
C ARG A 171 -11.55 5.04 -16.74
N LEU A 172 -10.87 4.60 -17.80
CA LEU A 172 -10.90 3.21 -18.22
C LEU A 172 -9.88 2.40 -17.43
N VAL A 173 -10.31 1.30 -16.84
CA VAL A 173 -9.45 0.37 -16.09
C VAL A 173 -9.67 -1.07 -16.60
N PRO A 174 -8.61 -1.89 -16.69
CA PRO A 174 -8.70 -3.24 -17.20
C PRO A 174 -9.35 -4.22 -16.22
N ILE A 175 -10.00 -5.24 -16.75
CA ILE A 175 -10.36 -6.46 -16.01
C ILE A 175 -9.21 -7.44 -16.16
N VAL A 176 -8.61 -7.85 -15.04
CA VAL A 176 -7.46 -8.74 -14.99
C VAL A 176 -7.81 -10.07 -14.34
N ALA A 177 -7.12 -11.14 -14.76
CA ALA A 177 -7.24 -12.44 -14.13
C ALA A 177 -6.25 -12.52 -12.97
N ASP A 178 -6.75 -12.75 -11.75
CA ASP A 178 -5.90 -12.94 -10.58
C ASP A 178 -6.59 -13.85 -9.56
N GLU A 179 -5.87 -14.82 -9.03
CA GLU A 179 -6.35 -15.78 -8.02
C GLU A 179 -6.73 -15.11 -6.68
N TYR A 180 -6.36 -13.85 -6.50
CA TYR A 180 -6.77 -13.05 -5.35
C TYR A 180 -8.30 -12.84 -5.30
N ALA A 181 -8.98 -12.81 -6.44
CA ALA A 181 -10.43 -12.68 -6.51
C ALA A 181 -11.09 -14.03 -6.16
N ASP A 182 -11.78 -14.09 -5.02
CA ASP A 182 -12.50 -15.28 -4.59
C ASP A 182 -13.92 -15.31 -5.20
N PRO A 183 -14.25 -16.28 -6.08
CA PRO A 183 -15.57 -16.39 -6.68
C PRO A 183 -16.73 -16.57 -5.69
N ALA A 184 -16.42 -17.02 -4.47
CA ALA A 184 -17.41 -17.25 -3.41
C ALA A 184 -17.68 -16.00 -2.56
N GLN A 185 -16.86 -14.96 -2.69
CA GLN A 185 -17.01 -13.74 -1.90
C GLN A 185 -17.63 -12.59 -2.70
N GLY A 186 -18.64 -11.94 -2.13
CA GLY A 186 -19.31 -10.79 -2.72
C GLY A 186 -19.86 -11.09 -4.12
N SER A 187 -19.39 -10.36 -5.13
CA SER A 187 -19.72 -10.61 -6.54
C SER A 187 -18.74 -11.55 -7.25
N GLY A 188 -17.64 -11.93 -6.63
CA GLY A 188 -16.51 -12.62 -7.26
C GLY A 188 -15.59 -11.69 -8.07
N ALA A 189 -15.94 -10.42 -8.20
CA ALA A 189 -15.10 -9.40 -8.82
C ALA A 189 -14.65 -8.38 -7.77
N VAL A 190 -13.35 -8.11 -7.72
CA VAL A 190 -12.72 -7.25 -6.73
C VAL A 190 -12.13 -6.03 -7.42
N LYS A 191 -12.45 -4.83 -6.92
CA LYS A 191 -11.77 -3.61 -7.35
C LYS A 191 -10.33 -3.62 -6.85
N ILE A 192 -9.39 -3.13 -7.62
CA ILE A 192 -7.97 -3.11 -7.28
C ILE A 192 -7.49 -1.68 -7.18
N THR A 193 -7.09 -1.31 -5.95
CA THR A 193 -6.57 0.01 -5.58
C THR A 193 -5.14 -0.11 -5.05
N PRO A 194 -4.12 -0.27 -5.91
CA PRO A 194 -2.78 -0.68 -5.50
C PRO A 194 -2.08 0.30 -4.55
N ALA A 195 -2.45 1.58 -4.57
CA ALA A 195 -1.85 2.59 -3.70
C ALA A 195 -2.49 2.67 -2.30
N HIS A 196 -3.56 1.92 -2.01
CA HIS A 196 -4.34 2.07 -0.78
C HIS A 196 -4.65 0.75 -0.06
N ASP A 197 -4.19 -0.39 -0.56
CA ASP A 197 -4.33 -1.71 0.07
C ASP A 197 -3.11 -2.58 -0.22
N PHE A 198 -2.62 -3.30 0.81
CA PHE A 198 -1.40 -4.12 0.68
C PHE A 198 -1.59 -5.34 -0.24
N ASN A 199 -2.77 -5.93 -0.25
CA ASN A 199 -3.07 -7.05 -1.14
C ASN A 199 -3.25 -6.58 -2.58
N ASP A 200 -4.00 -5.49 -2.76
CA ASP A 200 -4.20 -4.86 -4.07
C ASP A 200 -2.87 -4.37 -4.68
N TYR A 201 -1.91 -3.93 -3.82
CA TYR A 201 -0.56 -3.59 -4.26
C TYR A 201 0.13 -4.78 -4.93
N GLN A 202 0.02 -5.98 -4.36
CA GLN A 202 0.62 -7.18 -4.95
C GLN A 202 -0.07 -7.57 -6.26
N VAL A 203 -1.40 -7.49 -6.32
CA VAL A 203 -2.16 -7.70 -7.56
C VAL A 203 -1.76 -6.68 -8.62
N GLY A 204 -1.69 -5.41 -8.25
CA GLY A 204 -1.27 -4.33 -9.13
C GLY A 204 0.13 -4.53 -9.70
N LYS A 205 1.08 -4.97 -8.87
CA LYS A 205 2.46 -5.25 -9.30
C LYS A 205 2.53 -6.42 -10.30
N ARG A 206 1.81 -7.53 -10.02
CA ARG A 206 1.78 -8.70 -10.94
C ARG A 206 1.15 -8.35 -12.28
N ASN A 207 0.08 -7.56 -12.25
CA ASN A 207 -0.70 -7.19 -13.44
C ASN A 207 -0.25 -5.85 -14.06
N LYS A 208 0.82 -5.22 -13.55
CA LYS A 208 1.39 -3.94 -14.03
C LYS A 208 0.35 -2.82 -14.06
N LEU A 209 -0.51 -2.77 -13.05
CA LEU A 209 -1.51 -1.71 -12.89
C LEU A 209 -0.86 -0.44 -12.34
N ASP A 210 -1.40 0.71 -12.70
CA ASP A 210 -0.94 2.00 -12.20
C ASP A 210 -1.21 2.14 -10.69
N MET A 211 -0.38 2.94 -10.02
CA MET A 211 -0.55 3.31 -8.61
C MET A 211 -0.95 4.77 -8.54
N ILE A 212 -2.21 5.02 -8.20
CA ILE A 212 -2.78 6.36 -8.06
C ILE A 212 -2.92 6.66 -6.57
N ASN A 213 -2.20 7.69 -6.14
CA ASN A 213 -2.16 8.14 -4.76
C ASN A 213 -3.00 9.40 -4.56
#